data_01e7806a459ad49e8df070e43ea3962b
#
_entry.id   01e7806a459ad49e8df070e43ea3962b
#
_cell.length_a   1.000
_cell.length_b   1.000
_cell.length_c   1.000
_cell.angle_alpha   90.00
_cell.angle_beta   90.00
_cell.angle_gamma   90.00
#
_symmetry.space_group_name_H-M   'P 1'
#
loop_
_entity.id
_entity.type
_entity.pdbx_description
1 polymer ?
#
loop_
_entity_poly.entity_id
_entity_poly.type
_entity_poly.pdbx_seq_one_letter_code
_entity_poly.pdbx_strand_id
1 'polypeptide(L)'
;TIIEEVLRDKAAVLSSDASIDNRFKGAHSIIMQGIRSSMAVPLLHAGEVFGIMLLDSQIAANAFTEKDLQLFQNVANQAAIAIQNSLYAKRLEQEAVTRERFQRLLSPAIAEQVLSGKVEVKKYGELRETTVLFTDIRGFTSMSEKSEAQEIVDMLNEYFELMVEIVFEFEG
;
A
#
# COMPACT_ATOMS: atom_id res chain seq x y z
N THR A 1 -10.39 20.58 -20.67
CA THR A 1 -9.19 20.01 -21.31
C THR A 1 -9.46 18.57 -21.74
N ILE A 2 -8.61 17.98 -22.61
CA ILE A 2 -8.72 16.57 -23.01
C ILE A 2 -8.62 15.64 -21.79
N ILE A 3 -7.79 16.01 -20.81
CA ILE A 3 -7.63 15.27 -19.54
C ILE A 3 -8.95 15.27 -18.74
N GLU A 4 -9.62 16.41 -18.63
CA GLU A 4 -10.91 16.52 -17.92
C GLU A 4 -12.00 15.66 -18.55
N GLU A 5 -12.02 15.60 -19.89
CA GLU A 5 -12.97 14.75 -20.63
C GLU A 5 -12.71 13.26 -20.34
N VAL A 6 -11.45 12.83 -20.44
CA VAL A 6 -11.06 11.45 -20.11
C VAL A 6 -11.39 11.07 -18.66
N LEU A 7 -11.17 11.98 -17.70
CA LEU A 7 -11.49 11.74 -16.28
C LEU A 7 -12.99 11.65 -16.04
N ARG A 8 -13.76 12.55 -16.66
CA ARG A 8 -15.21 12.60 -16.49
C ARG A 8 -15.89 11.36 -17.06
N ASP A 9 -15.50 11.01 -18.30
CA ASP A 9 -16.19 9.97 -19.07
C ASP A 9 -15.53 8.59 -18.91
N LYS A 10 -14.34 8.54 -18.27
CA LYS A 10 -13.49 7.33 -18.13
C LYS A 10 -13.28 6.61 -19.45
N ALA A 11 -13.19 7.36 -20.54
CA ALA A 11 -13.11 6.86 -21.89
C ALA A 11 -11.91 7.47 -22.63
N ALA A 12 -11.45 6.74 -23.64
CA ALA A 12 -10.40 7.23 -24.54
C ALA A 12 -10.94 8.36 -25.42
N VAL A 13 -10.09 9.34 -25.69
CA VAL A 13 -10.39 10.52 -26.49
C VAL A 13 -9.35 10.68 -27.59
N LEU A 14 -9.81 10.84 -28.84
CA LEU A 14 -8.98 11.22 -29.98
C LEU A 14 -9.43 12.58 -30.50
N SER A 15 -8.47 13.46 -30.70
CA SER A 15 -8.64 14.72 -31.42
C SER A 15 -7.74 14.74 -32.64
N SER A 16 -8.34 14.61 -33.79
CA SER A 16 -7.61 14.57 -35.07
C SER A 16 -7.01 15.92 -35.43
N ASP A 17 -7.71 17.04 -35.13
CA ASP A 17 -7.16 18.39 -35.18
C ASP A 17 -7.65 19.18 -33.96
N ALA A 18 -6.76 19.29 -32.96
CA ALA A 18 -7.06 19.96 -31.69
C ALA A 18 -7.28 21.45 -31.82
N SER A 19 -6.84 22.09 -32.93
CA SER A 19 -7.00 23.51 -33.16
C SER A 19 -8.45 23.92 -33.56
N ILE A 20 -9.20 22.98 -34.15
CA ILE A 20 -10.58 23.18 -34.61
C ILE A 20 -11.60 22.34 -33.83
N ASP A 21 -11.15 21.44 -32.97
CA ASP A 21 -12.02 20.57 -32.16
C ASP A 21 -12.81 21.41 -31.16
N ASN A 22 -14.14 21.43 -31.32
CA ASN A 22 -15.03 22.22 -30.46
C ASN A 22 -15.00 21.83 -29.00
N ARG A 23 -14.62 20.59 -28.70
CA ARG A 23 -14.47 20.07 -27.30
C ARG A 23 -13.37 20.80 -26.54
N PHE A 24 -12.36 21.28 -27.27
CA PHE A 24 -11.16 21.89 -26.70
C PHE A 24 -11.00 23.36 -27.09
N LYS A 25 -12.05 23.98 -27.68
CA LYS A 25 -12.05 25.36 -28.10
C LYS A 25 -11.80 26.28 -26.90
N GLY A 26 -10.69 27.04 -26.95
CA GLY A 26 -10.27 27.93 -25.88
C GLY A 26 -9.38 27.26 -24.80
N ALA A 27 -9.02 26.00 -24.95
CA ALA A 27 -8.03 25.37 -24.06
C ALA A 27 -6.65 26.02 -24.28
N HIS A 28 -6.26 26.88 -23.35
CA HIS A 28 -5.05 27.73 -23.44
C HIS A 28 -3.78 26.88 -23.63
N SER A 29 -3.73 25.67 -23.04
CA SER A 29 -2.61 24.74 -23.18
C SER A 29 -2.42 24.23 -24.61
N ILE A 30 -3.50 23.94 -25.34
CA ILE A 30 -3.46 23.45 -26.72
C ILE A 30 -2.94 24.57 -27.66
N ILE A 31 -3.40 25.77 -27.44
CA ILE A 31 -2.99 26.94 -28.26
C ILE A 31 -1.52 27.29 -27.99
N MET A 32 -1.12 27.38 -26.72
CA MET A 32 0.26 27.74 -26.34
C MET A 32 1.28 26.69 -26.76
N GLN A 33 0.94 25.41 -26.68
CA GLN A 33 1.83 24.32 -27.05
C GLN A 33 1.77 23.95 -28.53
N GLY A 34 0.88 24.57 -29.32
CA GLY A 34 0.75 24.31 -30.73
C GLY A 34 0.31 22.90 -31.08
N ILE A 35 -0.49 22.25 -30.22
CA ILE A 35 -0.91 20.86 -30.39
C ILE A 35 -1.88 20.80 -31.60
N ARG A 36 -1.54 19.93 -32.56
CA ARG A 36 -2.32 19.71 -33.79
C ARG A 36 -3.16 18.45 -33.72
N SER A 37 -2.67 17.38 -33.14
CA SER A 37 -3.43 16.16 -32.93
C SER A 37 -3.10 15.60 -31.54
N SER A 38 -4.08 14.99 -30.88
CA SER A 38 -3.92 14.48 -29.54
C SER A 38 -4.76 13.22 -29.32
N MET A 39 -4.24 12.27 -28.58
CA MET A 39 -5.01 11.15 -28.05
C MET A 39 -4.70 10.93 -26.57
N ALA A 40 -5.74 10.66 -25.80
CA ALA A 40 -5.65 10.43 -24.37
C ALA A 40 -6.46 9.21 -23.98
N VAL A 41 -5.89 8.37 -23.12
CA VAL A 41 -6.52 7.14 -22.64
C VAL A 41 -6.38 7.02 -21.13
N PRO A 42 -7.43 6.60 -20.40
CA PRO A 42 -7.33 6.37 -18.98
C PRO A 42 -6.56 5.08 -18.68
N LEU A 43 -5.77 5.09 -17.64
CA LEU A 43 -5.25 3.89 -16.99
C LEU A 43 -6.36 3.34 -16.08
N LEU A 44 -7.30 2.63 -16.67
CA LEU A 44 -8.53 2.18 -16.02
C LEU A 44 -8.45 0.69 -15.69
N HIS A 45 -8.71 0.32 -14.44
CA HIS A 45 -8.87 -1.06 -14.03
C HIS A 45 -9.94 -1.19 -12.95
N ALA A 46 -10.83 -2.16 -13.07
CA ALA A 46 -11.94 -2.42 -12.14
C ALA A 46 -12.77 -1.16 -11.77
N GLY A 47 -12.96 -0.23 -12.73
CA GLY A 47 -13.72 1.00 -12.53
C GLY A 47 -12.94 2.16 -11.89
N GLU A 48 -11.69 1.94 -11.48
CA GLU A 48 -10.79 2.94 -10.89
C GLU A 48 -9.79 3.47 -11.93
N VAL A 49 -9.59 4.79 -11.94
CA VAL A 49 -8.64 5.46 -12.84
C VAL A 49 -7.35 5.75 -12.06
N PHE A 50 -6.26 5.07 -12.41
CA PHE A 50 -4.94 5.24 -11.79
C PHE A 50 -4.14 6.39 -12.39
N GLY A 51 -4.53 6.86 -13.59
CA GLY A 51 -3.85 7.93 -14.30
C GLY A 51 -4.37 8.07 -15.73
N ILE A 52 -3.67 8.88 -16.51
CA ILE A 52 -3.98 9.11 -17.92
C ILE A 52 -2.67 9.02 -18.70
N MET A 53 -2.71 8.36 -19.86
CA MET A 53 -1.66 8.43 -20.86
C MET A 53 -2.10 9.38 -21.95
N LEU A 54 -1.22 10.32 -22.32
CA LEU A 54 -1.45 11.35 -23.32
C LEU A 54 -0.36 11.32 -24.36
N LEU A 55 -0.74 11.40 -25.64
CA LEU A 55 0.16 11.61 -26.77
C LEU A 55 -0.32 12.79 -27.58
N ASP A 56 0.60 13.71 -27.83
CA ASP A 56 0.36 14.93 -28.60
C ASP A 56 1.29 15.02 -29.81
N SER A 57 0.78 15.56 -30.88
CA SER A 57 1.54 15.94 -32.08
C SER A 57 1.41 17.44 -32.35
N GLN A 58 2.53 18.12 -32.48
CA GLN A 58 2.61 19.52 -32.87
C GLN A 58 2.86 19.69 -34.39
N ILE A 59 3.23 18.60 -35.06
CA ILE A 59 3.70 18.64 -36.45
C ILE A 59 2.50 18.61 -37.44
N ALA A 60 1.56 17.71 -37.22
CA ALA A 60 0.50 17.45 -38.17
C ALA A 60 -0.86 17.24 -37.50
N ALA A 61 -1.92 17.71 -38.09
CA ALA A 61 -3.27 17.23 -37.86
C ALA A 61 -3.39 15.81 -38.42
N ASN A 62 -4.32 15.01 -37.85
CA ASN A 62 -4.52 13.59 -38.20
C ASN A 62 -3.24 12.72 -38.00
N ALA A 63 -2.38 13.12 -37.08
CA ALA A 63 -1.18 12.33 -36.76
C ALA A 63 -1.53 10.97 -36.14
N PHE A 64 -2.69 10.86 -35.51
CA PHE A 64 -3.20 9.64 -34.87
C PHE A 64 -4.50 9.20 -35.51
N THR A 65 -4.64 7.88 -35.65
CA THR A 65 -5.85 7.22 -36.19
C THR A 65 -6.60 6.46 -35.07
N GLU A 66 -7.83 6.03 -35.38
CA GLU A 66 -8.59 5.16 -34.45
C GLU A 66 -7.86 3.84 -34.13
N LYS A 67 -7.06 3.31 -35.06
CA LYS A 67 -6.24 2.12 -34.81
C LYS A 67 -5.13 2.40 -33.82
N ASP A 68 -4.52 3.58 -33.88
CA ASP A 68 -3.50 4.01 -32.93
C ASP A 68 -4.12 4.19 -31.53
N LEU A 69 -5.34 4.78 -31.47
CA LEU A 69 -6.08 4.89 -30.21
C LEU A 69 -6.37 3.54 -29.59
N GLN A 70 -6.83 2.56 -30.37
CA GLN A 70 -7.08 1.19 -29.90
C GLN A 70 -5.80 0.53 -29.36
N LEU A 71 -4.68 0.67 -30.07
CA LEU A 71 -3.39 0.16 -29.62
C LEU A 71 -2.97 0.83 -28.30
N PHE A 72 -3.09 2.17 -28.25
CA PHE A 72 -2.74 2.95 -27.07
C PHE A 72 -3.59 2.59 -25.87
N GLN A 73 -4.88 2.33 -26.07
CA GLN A 73 -5.79 1.86 -25.03
C GLN A 73 -5.40 0.47 -24.50
N ASN A 74 -4.96 -0.45 -25.38
CA ASN A 74 -4.47 -1.75 -24.94
C ASN A 74 -3.21 -1.62 -24.08
N VAL A 75 -2.27 -0.74 -24.44
CA VAL A 75 -1.09 -0.45 -23.64
C VAL A 75 -1.49 0.16 -22.29
N ALA A 76 -2.43 1.11 -22.28
CA ALA A 76 -2.93 1.72 -21.05
C ALA A 76 -3.60 0.71 -20.11
N ASN A 77 -4.36 -0.23 -20.65
CA ASN A 77 -4.98 -1.30 -19.85
C ASN A 77 -3.91 -2.20 -19.21
N GLN A 78 -2.86 -2.59 -19.94
CA GLN A 78 -1.75 -3.36 -19.37
C GLN A 78 -0.99 -2.57 -18.30
N ALA A 79 -0.74 -1.28 -18.54
CA ALA A 79 -0.11 -0.41 -17.57
C ALA A 79 -0.95 -0.25 -16.29
N ALA A 80 -2.27 -0.13 -16.42
CA ALA A 80 -3.18 -0.04 -15.27
C ALA A 80 -3.12 -1.30 -14.40
N ILE A 81 -3.12 -2.50 -15.03
CA ILE A 81 -2.97 -3.77 -14.33
C ILE A 81 -1.61 -3.84 -13.61
N ALA A 82 -0.53 -3.44 -14.28
CA ALA A 82 0.80 -3.47 -13.69
C ALA A 82 0.91 -2.51 -12.47
N ILE A 83 0.34 -1.31 -12.57
CA ILE A 83 0.28 -0.35 -11.47
C ILE A 83 -0.51 -0.93 -10.30
N GLN A 84 -1.68 -1.51 -10.56
CA GLN A 84 -2.49 -2.12 -9.51
C GLN A 84 -1.76 -3.26 -8.80
N ASN A 85 -1.12 -4.15 -9.56
CA ASN A 85 -0.33 -5.24 -8.99
C ASN A 85 0.81 -4.71 -8.10
N SER A 86 1.50 -3.64 -8.53
CA SER A 86 2.54 -2.99 -7.72
C SER A 86 1.99 -2.39 -6.43
N LEU A 87 0.82 -1.75 -6.48
CA LEU A 87 0.16 -1.19 -5.30
C LEU A 87 -0.28 -2.29 -4.32
N TYR A 88 -0.81 -3.41 -4.83
CA TYR A 88 -1.16 -4.56 -3.99
C TYR A 88 0.06 -5.19 -3.33
N ALA A 89 1.14 -5.40 -4.09
CA ALA A 89 2.38 -5.93 -3.53
C ALA A 89 2.92 -5.06 -2.39
N LYS A 90 2.95 -3.74 -2.59
CA LYS A 90 3.38 -2.78 -1.56
C LYS A 90 2.47 -2.81 -0.32
N ARG A 91 1.17 -2.95 -0.52
CA ARG A 91 0.22 -3.04 0.60
C ARG A 91 0.44 -4.32 1.40
N LEU A 92 0.59 -5.47 0.75
CA LEU A 92 0.88 -6.74 1.40
C LEU A 92 2.19 -6.70 2.19
N GLU A 93 3.23 -6.07 1.64
CA GLU A 93 4.50 -5.86 2.33
C GLU A 93 4.31 -5.02 3.60
N GLN A 94 3.56 -3.92 3.53
CA GLN A 94 3.27 -3.08 4.69
C GLN A 94 2.46 -3.81 5.76
N GLU A 95 1.48 -4.61 5.36
CA GLU A 95 0.69 -5.43 6.27
C GLU A 95 1.56 -6.49 6.95
N ALA A 96 2.46 -7.14 6.21
CA ALA A 96 3.41 -8.13 6.76
C ALA A 96 4.36 -7.51 7.79
N VAL A 97 4.97 -6.35 7.49
CA VAL A 97 5.84 -5.61 8.41
C VAL A 97 5.09 -5.19 9.67
N THR A 98 3.85 -4.73 9.51
CA THR A 98 3.01 -4.33 10.65
C THR A 98 2.70 -5.54 11.52
N ARG A 99 2.33 -6.67 10.91
CA ARG A 99 2.08 -7.93 11.61
C ARG A 99 3.30 -8.41 12.39
N GLU A 100 4.49 -8.39 11.77
CA GLU A 100 5.74 -8.77 12.43
C GLU A 100 6.04 -7.89 13.66
N ARG A 101 5.85 -6.57 13.54
CA ARG A 101 6.03 -5.64 14.67
C ARG A 101 5.07 -5.93 15.82
N PHE A 102 3.80 -6.22 15.52
CA PHE A 102 2.83 -6.60 16.55
C PHE A 102 3.18 -7.92 17.21
N GLN A 103 3.65 -8.92 16.45
CA GLN A 103 4.06 -10.22 17.00
C GLN A 103 5.28 -10.14 17.92
N ARG A 104 6.15 -9.13 17.76
CA ARG A 104 7.28 -8.88 18.67
C ARG A 104 6.88 -8.21 19.99
N LEU A 105 5.75 -7.48 20.00
CA LEU A 105 5.28 -6.72 21.17
C LEU A 105 4.20 -7.47 21.95
N LEU A 106 3.52 -8.39 21.33
CA LEU A 106 2.40 -9.14 21.87
C LEU A 106 2.66 -10.63 21.70
N SER A 107 2.06 -11.45 22.58
CA SER A 107 2.08 -12.89 22.34
C SER A 107 1.49 -13.22 20.96
N PRO A 108 1.98 -14.26 20.27
CA PRO A 108 1.44 -14.65 18.97
C PRO A 108 -0.09 -14.83 18.97
N ALA A 109 -0.64 -15.39 20.05
CA ALA A 109 -2.08 -15.60 20.22
C ALA A 109 -2.86 -14.27 20.31
N ILE A 110 -2.35 -13.28 21.05
CA ILE A 110 -2.98 -11.96 21.19
C ILE A 110 -2.83 -11.17 19.88
N ALA A 111 -1.65 -11.22 19.26
CA ALA A 111 -1.42 -10.55 17.97
C ALA A 111 -2.40 -11.05 16.90
N GLU A 112 -2.66 -12.36 16.85
CA GLU A 112 -3.61 -12.94 15.89
C GLU A 112 -5.08 -12.55 16.20
N GLN A 113 -5.46 -12.50 17.47
CA GLN A 113 -6.79 -12.04 17.88
C GLN A 113 -7.03 -10.56 17.55
N VAL A 114 -6.04 -9.69 17.75
CA VAL A 114 -6.11 -8.27 17.40
C VAL A 114 -6.14 -8.08 15.87
N LEU A 115 -5.28 -8.76 15.13
CA LEU A 115 -5.22 -8.66 13.67
C LEU A 115 -6.46 -9.25 12.98
N SER A 116 -7.06 -10.28 13.57
CA SER A 116 -8.33 -10.85 13.06
C SER A 116 -9.58 -10.03 13.43
N GLY A 117 -9.41 -8.95 14.22
CA GLY A 117 -10.52 -8.12 14.69
C GLY A 117 -11.40 -8.79 15.76
N LYS A 118 -10.99 -9.94 16.30
CA LYS A 118 -11.71 -10.62 17.37
C LYS A 118 -11.57 -9.91 18.71
N VAL A 119 -10.47 -9.18 18.91
CA VAL A 119 -10.25 -8.34 20.09
C VAL A 119 -10.15 -6.90 19.63
N GLU A 120 -11.12 -6.09 20.07
CA GLU A 120 -11.08 -4.64 19.87
C GLU A 120 -10.18 -4.02 20.93
N VAL A 121 -9.09 -3.36 20.50
CA VAL A 121 -8.23 -2.62 21.42
C VAL A 121 -8.99 -1.37 21.88
N LYS A 122 -9.69 -1.50 22.99
CA LYS A 122 -10.45 -0.39 23.60
C LYS A 122 -9.50 0.54 24.35
N LYS A 123 -9.80 1.83 24.30
CA LYS A 123 -9.09 2.88 25.02
C LYS A 123 -9.26 2.82 26.56
N TYR A 124 -10.23 2.01 27.01
CA TYR A 124 -10.59 1.84 28.42
C TYR A 124 -10.42 0.37 28.79
N GLY A 125 -9.88 0.14 30.00
CA GLY A 125 -9.70 -1.21 30.54
C GLY A 125 -11.02 -1.93 30.75
N GLU A 126 -10.99 -3.26 30.77
CA GLU A 126 -12.09 -4.14 31.08
C GLU A 126 -11.83 -4.82 32.44
N LEU A 127 -12.87 -4.92 33.24
CA LEU A 127 -12.76 -5.61 34.53
C LEU A 127 -12.83 -7.12 34.28
N ARG A 128 -11.76 -7.83 34.61
CA ARG A 128 -11.69 -9.29 34.48
C ARG A 128 -11.13 -9.92 35.75
N GLU A 129 -11.59 -11.10 36.07
CA GLU A 129 -10.95 -11.93 37.09
C GLU A 129 -9.65 -12.50 36.52
N THR A 130 -8.54 -12.24 37.17
CA THR A 130 -7.21 -12.62 36.69
C THR A 130 -6.39 -13.27 37.81
N THR A 131 -5.58 -14.23 37.44
CA THR A 131 -4.51 -14.76 38.31
C THR A 131 -3.23 -14.05 37.97
N VAL A 132 -2.52 -13.53 38.98
CA VAL A 132 -1.23 -12.86 38.80
C VAL A 132 -0.13 -13.75 39.37
N LEU A 133 0.84 -14.09 38.50
CA LEU A 133 2.01 -14.89 38.84
C LEU A 133 3.23 -13.97 38.93
N PHE A 134 3.98 -14.05 40.05
CA PHE A 134 5.28 -13.41 40.22
C PHE A 134 6.34 -14.45 40.35
N THR A 135 7.41 -14.35 39.57
CA THR A 135 8.59 -15.21 39.63
C THR A 135 9.85 -14.35 39.76
N ASP A 136 10.88 -14.90 40.41
CA ASP A 136 12.17 -14.22 40.55
C ASP A 136 13.33 -15.22 40.40
N ILE A 137 14.46 -14.73 39.92
CA ILE A 137 15.69 -15.54 39.74
C ILE A 137 16.53 -15.45 40.99
N ARG A 138 16.67 -16.59 41.71
CA ARG A 138 17.47 -16.65 42.92
C ARG A 138 18.94 -16.34 42.64
N GLY A 139 19.49 -15.40 43.40
CA GLY A 139 20.90 -15.04 43.31
C GLY A 139 21.24 -14.14 42.10
N PHE A 140 20.24 -13.58 41.40
CA PHE A 140 20.44 -12.72 40.23
C PHE A 140 21.40 -11.56 40.53
N THR A 141 21.22 -10.86 41.65
CA THR A 141 22.08 -9.73 42.06
C THR A 141 23.56 -10.14 42.16
N SER A 142 23.82 -11.25 42.84
CA SER A 142 25.21 -11.74 43.02
C SER A 142 25.84 -12.25 41.73
N MET A 143 25.02 -12.73 40.79
CA MET A 143 25.45 -13.18 39.49
C MET A 143 25.73 -11.98 38.59
N SER A 144 24.83 -10.99 38.55
CA SER A 144 24.97 -9.82 37.71
C SER A 144 26.16 -8.93 38.10
N GLU A 145 26.58 -8.95 39.39
CA GLU A 145 27.77 -8.23 39.81
C GLU A 145 29.09 -8.88 39.35
N LYS A 146 29.06 -10.16 38.98
CA LYS A 146 30.27 -10.96 38.66
C LYS A 146 30.39 -11.33 37.17
N SER A 147 29.35 -11.14 36.39
CA SER A 147 29.28 -11.51 34.98
C SER A 147 29.34 -10.29 34.09
N GLU A 148 29.79 -10.47 32.86
CA GLU A 148 29.72 -9.41 31.83
C GLU A 148 28.29 -9.14 31.43
N ALA A 149 28.00 -7.88 31.03
CA ALA A 149 26.65 -7.45 30.71
C ALA A 149 26.01 -8.28 29.56
N GLN A 150 26.81 -8.73 28.59
CA GLN A 150 26.33 -9.54 27.48
C GLN A 150 25.91 -10.94 27.95
N GLU A 151 26.67 -11.57 28.85
CA GLU A 151 26.35 -12.89 29.42
C GLU A 151 25.03 -12.86 30.20
N ILE A 152 24.78 -11.77 30.92
CA ILE A 152 23.50 -11.57 31.64
C ILE A 152 22.34 -11.44 30.66
N VAL A 153 22.50 -10.67 29.57
CA VAL A 153 21.45 -10.50 28.55
C VAL A 153 21.16 -11.82 27.84
N ASP A 154 22.19 -12.59 27.48
CA ASP A 154 22.02 -13.87 26.81
C ASP A 154 21.31 -14.89 27.72
N MET A 155 21.70 -14.99 28.98
CA MET A 155 21.05 -15.84 29.99
C MET A 155 19.59 -15.41 30.22
N LEU A 156 19.29 -14.08 30.31
CA LEU A 156 17.93 -13.61 30.49
C LEU A 156 17.06 -13.92 29.27
N ASN A 157 17.61 -13.79 28.07
CA ASN A 157 16.89 -14.14 26.85
C ASN A 157 16.52 -15.64 26.84
N GLU A 158 17.44 -16.53 27.11
CA GLU A 158 17.19 -17.96 27.18
C GLU A 158 16.16 -18.30 28.27
N TYR A 159 16.30 -17.70 29.46
CA TYR A 159 15.36 -17.89 30.56
C TYR A 159 13.95 -17.43 30.20
N PHE A 160 13.80 -16.22 29.63
CA PHE A 160 12.50 -15.68 29.29
C PHE A 160 11.88 -16.41 28.11
N GLU A 161 12.66 -16.86 27.13
CA GLU A 161 12.16 -17.66 26.01
C GLU A 161 11.46 -18.92 26.52
N LEU A 162 12.12 -19.68 27.41
CA LEU A 162 11.54 -20.86 28.00
C LEU A 162 10.30 -20.57 28.86
N MET A 163 10.36 -19.52 29.68
CA MET A 163 9.23 -19.15 30.57
C MET A 163 8.01 -18.71 29.78
N VAL A 164 8.22 -17.94 28.73
CA VAL A 164 7.15 -17.45 27.85
C VAL A 164 6.48 -18.61 27.11
N GLU A 165 7.25 -19.58 26.60
CA GLU A 165 6.69 -20.77 25.97
C GLU A 165 5.76 -21.54 26.93
N ILE A 166 6.21 -21.77 28.17
CA ILE A 166 5.41 -22.49 29.20
C ILE A 166 4.12 -21.69 29.51
N VAL A 167 4.22 -20.37 29.70
CA VAL A 167 3.03 -19.55 30.00
C VAL A 167 2.00 -19.65 28.89
N PHE A 168 2.45 -19.59 27.63
CA PHE A 168 1.54 -19.70 26.47
C PHE A 168 0.99 -21.10 26.25
N GLU A 169 1.72 -22.17 26.58
CA GLU A 169 1.21 -23.54 26.54
C GLU A 169 -0.02 -23.69 27.45
N PHE A 170 -0.05 -22.97 28.58
CA PHE A 170 -1.17 -22.96 29.54
C PHE A 170 -2.15 -21.78 29.37
N GLU A 171 -2.18 -21.15 28.18
CA GLU A 171 -3.08 -20.04 27.84
C GLU A 171 -2.95 -18.79 28.74
N GLY A 172 -1.76 -18.56 29.32
CA GLY A 172 -1.42 -17.42 30.18
C GLY A 172 -1.00 -16.16 29.41
#